data_15637def0df7b59f437de33499c47336
#
_entry.id   15637def0df7b59f437de33499c47336
#
_cell.length_a   1.000
_cell.length_b   1.000
_cell.length_c   1.000
_cell.angle_alpha   90.00
_cell.angle_beta   90.00
_cell.angle_gamma   90.00
#
_symmetry.space_group_name_H-M   'P 1'
#
loop_
_entity.id
_entity.type
_entity.pdbx_description
1 polymer ?
#
loop_
_entity_poly.entity_id
_entity_poly.type
_entity_poly.pdbx_seq_one_letter_code
_entity_poly.pdbx_strand_id
1 'polypeptide(L)'
;MMKNTAPIPFAGSQLAESRHVCAFFNSEEEEYRVLFPFIQDGFGRGDKAVHVVNPGQEQNHLQRLASAGIDTETARQKGQFELRTNVEAYIRDGRFDQDRMLEVFEQLASGNAPGAYPLSRIVCRMDWVVEQGSYSDDVVEFESRVNQIWNRHEDAVICTYHLSKFGGDTVIDIMRTHPMVIIGGLLQQNPFYTPPEEFLHQVRERRARRTKSTASAG
;
A
#
# COMPACT_ATOMS: atom_id res chain seq x y z
N MET A 1 22.90 8.47 0.93
CA MET A 1 23.47 7.35 0.18
C MET A 1 22.54 7.11 -0.99
N MET A 2 23.01 7.10 -2.25
CA MET A 2 22.14 6.78 -3.38
C MET A 2 21.77 5.29 -3.27
N LYS A 3 20.48 5.00 -3.33
CA LYS A 3 19.99 3.62 -3.44
C LYS A 3 20.49 3.05 -4.78
N ASN A 4 21.19 1.93 -4.73
CA ASN A 4 21.83 1.33 -5.92
C ASN A 4 21.01 0.16 -6.49
N THR A 5 19.70 0.19 -6.35
CA THR A 5 18.82 -0.87 -6.83
C THR A 5 18.36 -0.62 -8.25
N ALA A 6 18.34 -1.69 -9.05
CA ALA A 6 17.79 -1.66 -10.40
C ALA A 6 16.31 -1.22 -10.35
N PRO A 7 15.88 -0.36 -11.30
CA PRO A 7 14.49 0.01 -11.44
C PRO A 7 13.61 -1.24 -11.66
N ILE A 8 12.40 -1.20 -11.09
CA ILE A 8 11.42 -2.28 -11.25
C ILE A 8 10.44 -1.87 -12.35
N PRO A 9 10.35 -2.60 -13.48
CA PRO A 9 9.34 -2.34 -14.51
C PRO A 9 7.93 -2.50 -13.94
N PHE A 10 7.07 -1.49 -14.14
CA PHE A 10 5.71 -1.53 -13.62
C PHE A 10 4.77 -0.61 -14.39
N ALA A 11 3.62 -1.12 -14.82
CA ALA A 11 2.51 -0.36 -15.38
C ALA A 11 2.94 0.70 -16.43
N GLY A 12 3.66 0.26 -17.47
CA GLY A 12 4.12 1.11 -18.59
C GLY A 12 5.28 2.06 -18.26
N SER A 13 5.86 1.97 -17.04
CA SER A 13 6.96 2.80 -16.55
C SER A 13 7.89 1.96 -15.67
N GLN A 14 8.55 2.59 -14.70
CA GLN A 14 9.42 1.90 -13.73
C GLN A 14 9.42 2.60 -12.36
N LEU A 15 9.51 1.79 -11.30
CA LEU A 15 9.80 2.27 -9.95
C LEU A 15 11.31 2.40 -9.78
N ALA A 16 11.78 3.61 -9.56
CA ALA A 16 13.20 3.91 -9.33
C ALA A 16 13.45 4.23 -7.85
N GLU A 17 13.58 5.49 -7.49
CA GLU A 17 13.88 5.93 -6.12
C GLU A 17 12.67 5.88 -5.20
N SER A 18 11.50 6.30 -5.70
CA SER A 18 10.24 6.30 -4.95
C SER A 18 9.45 5.04 -5.25
N ARG A 19 9.12 4.26 -4.21
CA ARG A 19 8.47 2.95 -4.35
C ARG A 19 7.23 2.79 -3.48
N HIS A 20 6.66 3.89 -3.03
CA HIS A 20 5.34 3.94 -2.39
C HIS A 20 4.32 4.49 -3.40
N VAL A 21 3.34 3.67 -3.74
CA VAL A 21 2.42 3.89 -4.86
C VAL A 21 0.98 3.80 -4.39
N CYS A 22 0.15 4.82 -4.68
CA CYS A 22 -1.30 4.63 -4.70
C CYS A 22 -1.75 4.23 -6.10
N ALA A 23 -2.52 3.16 -6.20
CA ALA A 23 -3.03 2.64 -7.45
C ALA A 23 -4.56 2.66 -7.45
N PHE A 24 -5.14 3.44 -8.35
CA PHE A 24 -6.59 3.61 -8.46
C PHE A 24 -7.13 2.78 -9.61
N PHE A 25 -8.16 1.97 -9.31
CA PHE A 25 -8.79 1.05 -10.26
C PHE A 25 -10.30 1.23 -10.28
N ASN A 26 -10.90 0.98 -11.45
CA ASN A 26 -12.35 0.98 -11.61
C ASN A 26 -12.97 -0.40 -11.36
N SER A 27 -12.16 -1.47 -11.44
CA SER A 27 -12.59 -2.85 -11.21
C SER A 27 -11.45 -3.75 -10.77
N GLU A 28 -11.78 -4.91 -10.18
CA GLU A 28 -10.81 -5.96 -9.85
C GLU A 28 -10.08 -6.49 -11.09
N GLU A 29 -10.75 -6.59 -12.24
CA GLU A 29 -10.15 -7.03 -13.49
C GLU A 29 -9.05 -6.07 -13.95
N GLU A 30 -9.27 -4.76 -13.81
CA GLU A 30 -8.28 -3.74 -14.09
C GLU A 30 -7.10 -3.86 -13.12
N GLU A 31 -7.37 -3.99 -11.82
CA GLU A 31 -6.37 -4.15 -10.78
C GLU A 31 -5.43 -5.33 -11.10
N TYR A 32 -5.99 -6.53 -11.30
CA TYR A 32 -5.18 -7.71 -11.59
C TYR A 32 -4.43 -7.61 -12.91
N ARG A 33 -5.05 -7.09 -13.97
CA ARG A 33 -4.38 -6.89 -15.26
C ARG A 33 -3.12 -6.02 -15.12
N VAL A 34 -3.18 -4.98 -14.29
CA VAL A 34 -2.06 -4.06 -14.07
C VAL A 34 -1.02 -4.64 -13.12
N LEU A 35 -1.45 -5.36 -12.07
CA LEU A 35 -0.56 -5.89 -11.05
C LEU A 35 0.15 -7.18 -11.45
N PHE A 36 -0.46 -8.05 -12.26
CA PHE A 36 0.12 -9.36 -12.59
C PHE A 36 1.55 -9.29 -13.14
N PRO A 37 1.90 -8.43 -14.10
CA PRO A 37 3.28 -8.36 -14.58
C PRO A 37 4.28 -8.00 -13.47
N PHE A 38 3.89 -7.10 -12.56
CA PHE A 38 4.72 -6.71 -11.41
C PHE A 38 4.90 -7.86 -10.42
N ILE A 39 3.83 -8.59 -10.14
CA ILE A 39 3.84 -9.75 -9.22
C ILE A 39 4.69 -10.88 -9.83
N GLN A 40 4.45 -11.24 -11.11
CA GLN A 40 5.20 -12.30 -11.79
C GLN A 40 6.70 -11.99 -11.89
N ASP A 41 7.07 -10.74 -12.21
CA ASP A 41 8.47 -10.31 -12.22
C ASP A 41 9.12 -10.49 -10.83
N GLY A 42 8.41 -10.15 -9.75
CA GLY A 42 8.89 -10.34 -8.38
C GLY A 42 9.15 -11.80 -8.03
N PHE A 43 8.19 -12.67 -8.32
CA PHE A 43 8.37 -14.12 -8.13
C PHE A 43 9.54 -14.66 -8.94
N GLY A 44 9.67 -14.24 -10.19
CA GLY A 44 10.76 -14.66 -11.09
C GLY A 44 12.14 -14.20 -10.64
N ARG A 45 12.22 -13.06 -9.96
CA ARG A 45 13.48 -12.52 -9.37
C ARG A 45 13.81 -13.11 -8.01
N GLY A 46 12.90 -13.86 -7.41
CA GLY A 46 13.05 -14.38 -6.06
C GLY A 46 12.77 -13.33 -4.97
N ASP A 47 12.06 -12.25 -5.29
CA ASP A 47 11.63 -11.26 -4.30
C ASP A 47 10.58 -11.88 -3.36
N LYS A 48 10.50 -11.39 -2.13
CA LYS A 48 9.41 -11.75 -1.21
C LYS A 48 8.14 -11.02 -1.62
N ALA A 49 7.02 -11.74 -1.75
CA ALA A 49 5.72 -11.16 -1.99
C ALA A 49 4.88 -11.18 -0.71
N VAL A 50 4.36 -10.02 -0.32
CA VAL A 50 3.41 -9.88 0.80
C VAL A 50 2.13 -9.23 0.26
N HIS A 51 1.02 -9.97 0.28
CA HIS A 51 -0.25 -9.45 -0.19
C HIS A 51 -1.24 -9.35 0.97
N VAL A 52 -1.93 -8.21 1.03
CA VAL A 52 -2.99 -7.95 2.01
C VAL A 52 -4.30 -7.75 1.26
N VAL A 53 -5.29 -8.60 1.55
CA VAL A 53 -6.61 -8.60 0.90
C VAL A 53 -7.73 -8.40 1.91
N ASN A 54 -8.96 -8.13 1.45
CA ASN A 54 -10.12 -8.09 2.34
C ASN A 54 -10.50 -9.50 2.80
N PRO A 55 -11.05 -9.66 4.01
CA PRO A 55 -11.54 -10.96 4.50
C PRO A 55 -12.53 -11.59 3.52
N GLY A 56 -12.38 -12.88 3.28
CA GLY A 56 -13.19 -13.64 2.34
C GLY A 56 -12.74 -13.56 0.88
N GLN A 57 -11.72 -12.76 0.56
CA GLN A 57 -11.16 -12.66 -0.80
C GLN A 57 -9.90 -13.52 -1.01
N GLU A 58 -9.39 -14.16 0.04
CA GLU A 58 -8.12 -14.89 0.02
C GLU A 58 -8.13 -15.99 -1.04
N GLN A 59 -9.19 -16.80 -1.09
CA GLN A 59 -9.28 -17.90 -2.04
C GLN A 59 -9.38 -17.40 -3.50
N ASN A 60 -10.17 -16.36 -3.76
CA ASN A 60 -10.26 -15.74 -5.08
C ASN A 60 -8.91 -15.18 -5.52
N HIS A 61 -8.20 -14.50 -4.60
CA HIS A 61 -6.87 -13.97 -4.87
C HIS A 61 -5.87 -15.08 -5.25
N LEU A 62 -5.83 -16.17 -4.47
CA LEU A 62 -4.96 -17.32 -4.75
C LEU A 62 -5.29 -17.97 -6.09
N GLN A 63 -6.58 -18.13 -6.43
CA GLN A 63 -7.01 -18.68 -7.73
C GLN A 63 -6.56 -17.80 -8.90
N ARG A 64 -6.65 -16.48 -8.76
CA ARG A 64 -6.19 -15.53 -9.80
C ARG A 64 -4.67 -15.60 -9.98
N LEU A 65 -3.90 -15.68 -8.88
CA LEU A 65 -2.45 -15.87 -8.96
C LEU A 65 -2.08 -17.20 -9.63
N ALA A 66 -2.76 -18.29 -9.28
CA ALA A 66 -2.56 -19.59 -9.89
C ALA A 66 -2.91 -19.57 -11.40
N SER A 67 -3.98 -18.88 -11.79
CA SER A 67 -4.36 -18.70 -13.20
C SER A 67 -3.31 -17.89 -14.00
N ALA A 68 -2.54 -17.05 -13.31
CA ALA A 68 -1.39 -16.33 -13.89
C ALA A 68 -0.08 -17.16 -13.87
N GLY A 69 -0.14 -18.44 -13.48
CA GLY A 69 1.00 -19.37 -13.47
C GLY A 69 1.89 -19.24 -12.23
N ILE A 70 1.42 -18.60 -11.16
CA ILE A 70 2.16 -18.43 -9.91
C ILE A 70 1.83 -19.59 -8.96
N ASP A 71 2.82 -20.41 -8.62
CA ASP A 71 2.71 -21.48 -7.62
C ASP A 71 2.82 -20.88 -6.21
N THR A 72 1.67 -20.42 -5.71
CA THR A 72 1.58 -19.79 -4.38
C THR A 72 1.82 -20.77 -3.24
N GLU A 73 1.52 -22.07 -3.44
CA GLU A 73 1.72 -23.08 -2.39
C GLU A 73 3.21 -23.34 -2.16
N THR A 74 3.96 -23.62 -3.22
CA THR A 74 5.43 -23.77 -3.11
C THR A 74 6.09 -22.48 -2.61
N ALA A 75 5.63 -21.31 -3.04
CA ALA A 75 6.16 -20.03 -2.59
C ALA A 75 5.90 -19.79 -1.08
N ARG A 76 4.74 -20.19 -0.56
CA ARG A 76 4.42 -20.15 0.89
C ARG A 76 5.32 -21.05 1.69
N GLN A 77 5.49 -22.30 1.25
CA GLN A 77 6.36 -23.26 1.92
C GLN A 77 7.81 -22.79 2.02
N LYS A 78 8.28 -22.05 1.02
CA LYS A 78 9.60 -21.41 1.00
C LYS A 78 9.68 -20.09 1.75
N GLY A 79 8.56 -19.57 2.26
CA GLY A 79 8.49 -18.25 2.90
C GLY A 79 8.59 -17.07 1.93
N GLN A 80 8.59 -17.31 0.61
CA GLN A 80 8.63 -16.27 -0.43
C GLN A 80 7.31 -15.53 -0.57
N PHE A 81 6.18 -16.19 -0.28
CA PHE A 81 4.85 -15.60 -0.38
C PHE A 81 4.14 -15.59 0.96
N GLU A 82 3.55 -14.47 1.28
CA GLU A 82 2.72 -14.27 2.47
C GLU A 82 1.41 -13.59 2.07
N LEU A 83 0.28 -14.18 2.46
CA LEU A 83 -1.05 -13.63 2.29
C LEU A 83 -1.66 -13.36 3.65
N ARG A 84 -2.13 -12.14 3.87
CA ARG A 84 -2.84 -11.71 5.08
C ARG A 84 -4.18 -11.07 4.70
N THR A 85 -5.11 -11.07 5.63
CA THR A 85 -6.28 -10.18 5.55
C THR A 85 -5.93 -8.82 6.13
N ASN A 86 -6.69 -7.79 5.74
CA ASN A 86 -6.53 -6.45 6.30
C ASN A 86 -6.85 -6.41 7.82
N VAL A 87 -7.74 -7.30 8.30
CA VAL A 87 -8.03 -7.44 9.74
C VAL A 87 -6.80 -7.94 10.49
N GLU A 88 -6.08 -8.93 9.94
CA GLU A 88 -4.84 -9.43 10.54
C GLU A 88 -3.70 -8.41 10.47
N ALA A 89 -3.66 -7.65 9.35
CA ALA A 89 -2.58 -6.70 9.10
C ALA A 89 -2.77 -5.37 9.84
N TYR A 90 -3.98 -4.78 9.82
CA TYR A 90 -4.22 -3.39 10.23
C TYR A 90 -5.07 -3.23 11.49
N ILE A 91 -5.90 -4.24 11.83
CA ILE A 91 -6.87 -4.12 12.91
C ILE A 91 -6.44 -4.96 14.10
N ARG A 92 -6.38 -4.34 15.27
CA ARG A 92 -6.20 -5.03 16.55
C ARG A 92 -7.28 -4.56 17.52
N ASP A 93 -7.89 -5.51 18.21
CA ASP A 93 -8.96 -5.22 19.17
C ASP A 93 -10.08 -4.34 18.57
N GLY A 94 -10.35 -4.56 17.25
CA GLY A 94 -11.36 -3.83 16.49
C GLY A 94 -10.99 -2.38 16.12
N ARG A 95 -9.72 -1.98 16.28
CA ARG A 95 -9.26 -0.62 16.00
C ARG A 95 -8.01 -0.63 15.13
N PHE A 96 -7.90 0.39 14.28
CA PHE A 96 -6.68 0.68 13.55
C PHE A 96 -5.65 1.32 14.48
N ASP A 97 -4.46 0.71 14.55
CA ASP A 97 -3.32 1.20 15.32
C ASP A 97 -2.17 1.52 14.37
N GLN A 98 -2.04 2.82 14.04
CA GLN A 98 -1.04 3.28 13.06
C GLN A 98 0.40 3.07 13.51
N ASP A 99 0.72 3.20 14.81
CA ASP A 99 2.09 3.08 15.30
C ASP A 99 2.57 1.63 15.21
N ARG A 100 1.70 0.69 15.59
CA ARG A 100 1.98 -0.73 15.42
C ARG A 100 2.14 -1.11 13.95
N MET A 101 1.30 -0.56 13.07
CA MET A 101 1.41 -0.84 11.64
C MET A 101 2.73 -0.34 11.06
N LEU A 102 3.20 0.82 11.48
CA LEU A 102 4.53 1.30 11.06
C LEU A 102 5.64 0.36 11.52
N GLU A 103 5.54 -0.21 12.75
CA GLU A 103 6.48 -1.25 13.21
C GLU A 103 6.43 -2.49 12.33
N VAL A 104 5.23 -2.98 11.97
CA VAL A 104 5.07 -4.12 11.05
C VAL A 104 5.66 -3.82 9.68
N PHE A 105 5.40 -2.64 9.12
CA PHE A 105 5.97 -2.21 7.85
C PHE A 105 7.49 -2.09 7.90
N GLU A 106 8.07 -1.56 8.98
CA GLU A 106 9.52 -1.52 9.20
C GLU A 106 10.12 -2.95 9.21
N GLN A 107 9.46 -3.90 9.88
CA GLN A 107 9.88 -5.29 9.90
C GLN A 107 9.78 -5.96 8.53
N LEU A 108 8.70 -5.68 7.77
CA LEU A 108 8.52 -6.21 6.41
C LEU A 108 9.57 -5.63 5.45
N ALA A 109 9.84 -4.33 5.53
CA ALA A 109 10.83 -3.65 4.71
C ALA A 109 12.27 -4.06 5.07
N SER A 110 12.54 -4.46 6.30
CA SER A 110 13.84 -4.98 6.72
C SER A 110 14.08 -6.43 6.28
N GLY A 111 13.05 -7.06 5.69
CA GLY A 111 13.00 -8.50 5.43
C GLY A 111 13.13 -9.30 6.73
N ASN A 112 12.26 -10.23 7.06
CA ASN A 112 12.25 -11.00 8.32
C ASN A 112 13.59 -11.67 8.67
N ALA A 113 14.56 -11.68 7.74
CA ALA A 113 15.98 -11.94 7.93
C ALA A 113 16.75 -11.14 6.89
N PRO A 114 17.66 -10.22 7.27
CA PRO A 114 18.44 -9.43 6.31
C PRO A 114 19.15 -10.37 5.31
N GLY A 115 18.91 -10.14 4.01
CA GLY A 115 19.52 -10.93 2.93
C GLY A 115 18.81 -12.24 2.56
N ALA A 116 17.67 -12.58 3.16
CA ALA A 116 16.90 -13.77 2.77
C ALA A 116 16.26 -13.63 1.37
N TYR A 117 15.86 -12.40 1.00
CA TYR A 117 15.26 -12.07 -0.30
C TYR A 117 15.89 -10.80 -0.86
N PRO A 118 15.99 -10.67 -2.20
CA PRO A 118 16.54 -9.45 -2.82
C PRO A 118 15.75 -8.20 -2.44
N LEU A 119 14.42 -8.27 -2.54
CA LEU A 119 13.48 -7.22 -2.20
C LEU A 119 12.20 -7.80 -1.61
N SER A 120 11.39 -6.96 -0.94
CA SER A 120 9.99 -7.24 -0.65
C SER A 120 9.09 -6.42 -1.58
N ARG A 121 8.07 -7.07 -2.14
CA ARG A 121 6.99 -6.44 -2.91
C ARG A 121 5.69 -6.60 -2.16
N ILE A 122 5.18 -5.51 -1.67
CA ILE A 122 4.00 -5.49 -0.80
C ILE A 122 2.84 -4.91 -1.61
N VAL A 123 1.73 -5.62 -1.66
CA VAL A 123 0.48 -5.17 -2.29
C VAL A 123 -0.61 -5.16 -1.24
N CYS A 124 -1.16 -3.99 -0.97
CA CYS A 124 -2.16 -3.77 0.08
C CYS A 124 -3.47 -3.28 -0.52
N ARG A 125 -4.55 -4.05 -0.36
CA ARG A 125 -5.89 -3.59 -0.69
C ARG A 125 -6.42 -2.72 0.45
N MET A 126 -6.73 -1.46 0.13
CA MET A 126 -7.07 -0.43 1.11
C MET A 126 -8.58 -0.15 1.23
N ASP A 127 -9.43 -0.91 0.55
CA ASP A 127 -10.89 -0.72 0.55
C ASP A 127 -11.52 -0.82 1.96
N TRP A 128 -10.89 -1.56 2.88
CA TRP A 128 -11.32 -1.71 4.26
C TRP A 128 -11.47 -0.38 5.01
N VAL A 129 -10.75 0.63 4.59
CA VAL A 129 -10.77 1.97 5.19
C VAL A 129 -12.18 2.57 5.18
N VAL A 130 -12.93 2.34 4.12
CA VAL A 130 -14.31 2.84 3.97
C VAL A 130 -15.35 1.80 4.39
N GLU A 131 -15.08 0.50 4.20
CA GLU A 131 -15.98 -0.59 4.56
C GLU A 131 -16.21 -0.67 6.07
N GLN A 132 -15.23 -0.33 6.88
CA GLN A 132 -15.34 -0.29 8.34
C GLN A 132 -15.77 1.07 8.91
N GLY A 133 -16.12 2.04 8.05
CA GLY A 133 -16.46 3.40 8.48
C GLY A 133 -15.29 4.15 9.12
N SER A 134 -14.09 3.65 8.92
CA SER A 134 -12.86 4.07 9.61
C SER A 134 -12.02 5.03 8.81
N TYR A 135 -12.56 5.67 7.75
CA TYR A 135 -11.83 6.75 7.11
C TYR A 135 -11.70 7.89 8.12
N SER A 136 -10.62 7.81 8.86
CA SER A 136 -10.22 8.84 9.81
C SER A 136 -8.96 9.51 9.27
N ASP A 137 -8.71 10.73 9.76
CA ASP A 137 -7.41 11.40 9.55
C ASP A 137 -6.24 10.49 9.97
N ASP A 138 -6.47 9.43 10.74
CA ASP A 138 -5.45 8.47 11.19
C ASP A 138 -4.90 7.61 10.04
N VAL A 139 -5.73 7.23 9.06
CA VAL A 139 -5.29 6.44 7.91
C VAL A 139 -4.41 7.28 6.97
N VAL A 140 -4.84 8.51 6.65
CA VAL A 140 -4.02 9.40 5.81
C VAL A 140 -2.74 9.85 6.52
N GLU A 141 -2.79 10.01 7.85
CA GLU A 141 -1.59 10.25 8.66
C GLU A 141 -0.63 9.06 8.56
N PHE A 142 -1.13 7.83 8.71
CA PHE A 142 -0.36 6.60 8.54
C PHE A 142 0.26 6.51 7.15
N GLU A 143 -0.51 6.69 6.07
CA GLU A 143 -0.02 6.67 4.68
C GLU A 143 1.09 7.71 4.44
N SER A 144 0.95 8.88 5.04
CA SER A 144 2.00 9.89 4.97
C SER A 144 3.27 9.46 5.71
N ARG A 145 3.14 8.84 6.91
CA ARG A 145 4.26 8.35 7.73
C ARG A 145 4.98 7.16 7.11
N VAL A 146 4.28 6.32 6.33
CA VAL A 146 4.87 5.21 5.57
C VAL A 146 6.03 5.68 4.70
N ASN A 147 5.98 6.88 4.12
CA ASN A 147 7.06 7.43 3.32
C ASN A 147 8.37 7.61 4.11
N GLN A 148 8.30 7.85 5.42
CA GLN A 148 9.49 7.98 6.27
C GLN A 148 10.24 6.64 6.39
N ILE A 149 9.50 5.51 6.33
CA ILE A 149 10.07 4.16 6.29
C ILE A 149 10.64 3.89 4.90
N TRP A 150 9.81 4.03 3.85
CA TRP A 150 10.19 3.69 2.48
C TRP A 150 11.32 4.55 1.90
N ASN A 151 11.52 5.75 2.40
CA ASN A 151 12.68 6.56 2.04
C ASN A 151 14.03 5.92 2.45
N ARG A 152 14.00 4.96 3.40
CA ARG A 152 15.19 4.25 3.89
C ARG A 152 15.35 2.84 3.30
N HIS A 153 14.31 2.31 2.67
CA HIS A 153 14.26 0.95 2.13
C HIS A 153 14.13 0.94 0.60
N GLU A 154 14.50 -0.17 0.00
CA GLU A 154 14.47 -0.37 -1.46
C GLU A 154 13.25 -1.19 -1.91
N ASP A 155 12.48 -1.70 -0.95
CA ASP A 155 11.27 -2.46 -1.17
C ASP A 155 10.17 -1.63 -1.83
N ALA A 156 9.17 -2.29 -2.44
CA ALA A 156 8.05 -1.61 -3.07
C ALA A 156 6.75 -1.88 -2.31
N VAL A 157 5.96 -0.84 -2.07
CA VAL A 157 4.60 -0.96 -1.53
C VAL A 157 3.59 -0.31 -2.46
N ILE A 158 2.57 -1.08 -2.82
CA ILE A 158 1.49 -0.69 -3.71
C ILE A 158 0.19 -0.73 -2.92
N CYS A 159 -0.38 0.43 -2.63
CA CYS A 159 -1.67 0.57 -1.96
C CYS A 159 -2.76 0.68 -3.04
N THR A 160 -3.69 -0.29 -3.10
CA THR A 160 -4.73 -0.33 -4.14
C THR A 160 -6.07 0.16 -3.61
N TYR A 161 -6.76 0.97 -4.42
CA TYR A 161 -8.01 1.64 -4.09
C TYR A 161 -9.02 1.49 -5.24
N HIS A 162 -10.21 0.93 -4.97
CA HIS A 162 -11.29 0.91 -5.95
C HIS A 162 -12.06 2.22 -5.92
N LEU A 163 -11.98 3.00 -7.00
CA LEU A 163 -12.54 4.35 -7.08
C LEU A 163 -14.04 4.44 -6.72
N SER A 164 -14.80 3.39 -7.03
CA SER A 164 -16.24 3.34 -6.70
C SER A 164 -16.54 3.34 -5.20
N LYS A 165 -15.54 3.06 -4.35
CA LYS A 165 -15.69 2.99 -2.88
C LYS A 165 -15.32 4.28 -2.17
N PHE A 166 -14.58 5.19 -2.83
CA PHE A 166 -14.02 6.37 -2.20
C PHE A 166 -14.64 7.66 -2.74
N GLY A 167 -14.96 8.58 -1.85
CA GLY A 167 -15.35 9.93 -2.23
C GLY A 167 -14.15 10.76 -2.74
N GLY A 168 -14.44 11.81 -3.50
CA GLY A 168 -13.40 12.65 -4.14
C GLY A 168 -12.40 13.24 -3.15
N ASP A 169 -12.88 13.74 -2.00
CA ASP A 169 -12.00 14.31 -0.95
C ASP A 169 -11.00 13.28 -0.42
N THR A 170 -11.46 12.03 -0.24
CA THR A 170 -10.63 10.90 0.19
C THR A 170 -9.57 10.57 -0.84
N VAL A 171 -9.94 10.50 -2.12
CA VAL A 171 -9.00 10.22 -3.22
C VAL A 171 -7.91 11.31 -3.27
N ILE A 172 -8.28 12.58 -3.09
CA ILE A 172 -7.33 13.69 -3.05
C ILE A 172 -6.36 13.55 -1.87
N ASP A 173 -6.86 13.26 -0.67
CA ASP A 173 -6.01 13.06 0.50
C ASP A 173 -5.05 11.87 0.30
N ILE A 174 -5.53 10.74 -0.25
CA ILE A 174 -4.68 9.58 -0.58
C ILE A 174 -3.59 9.95 -1.60
N MET A 175 -3.95 10.66 -2.67
CA MET A 175 -2.97 11.10 -3.67
C MET A 175 -1.88 11.95 -3.02
N ARG A 176 -2.23 12.82 -2.10
CA ARG A 176 -1.26 13.72 -1.45
C ARG A 176 -0.26 13.00 -0.55
N THR A 177 -0.53 11.76 -0.18
CA THR A 177 0.38 10.96 0.68
C THR A 177 1.32 10.04 -0.11
N HIS A 178 1.20 9.90 -1.43
CA HIS A 178 1.98 8.94 -2.21
C HIS A 178 2.83 9.63 -3.28
N PRO A 179 4.16 9.39 -3.34
CA PRO A 179 5.03 9.99 -4.35
C PRO A 179 4.82 9.44 -5.77
N MET A 180 4.23 8.25 -5.89
CA MET A 180 3.92 7.61 -7.16
C MET A 180 2.43 7.27 -7.25
N VAL A 181 1.88 7.33 -8.45
CA VAL A 181 0.45 7.04 -8.67
C VAL A 181 0.26 6.17 -9.92
N ILE A 182 -0.72 5.25 -9.84
CA ILE A 182 -1.27 4.54 -11.00
C ILE A 182 -2.70 5.02 -11.24
N ILE A 183 -2.94 5.60 -12.41
CA ILE A 183 -4.26 6.00 -12.90
C ILE A 183 -4.38 5.54 -14.36
N GLY A 184 -5.51 4.92 -14.71
CA GLY A 184 -5.73 4.39 -16.06
C GLY A 184 -4.71 3.33 -16.47
N GLY A 185 -4.17 2.60 -15.49
CA GLY A 185 -3.19 1.52 -15.71
C GLY A 185 -1.76 2.00 -15.98
N LEU A 186 -1.45 3.29 -15.83
CA LEU A 186 -0.13 3.87 -16.08
C LEU A 186 0.48 4.38 -14.77
N LEU A 187 1.72 3.96 -14.49
CA LEU A 187 2.51 4.47 -13.38
C LEU A 187 3.14 5.81 -13.73
N GLN A 188 2.97 6.79 -12.85
CA GLN A 188 3.51 8.14 -13.01
C GLN A 188 4.07 8.67 -11.70
N GLN A 189 5.01 9.61 -11.79
CA GLN A 189 5.37 10.45 -10.65
C GLN A 189 4.15 11.30 -10.27
N ASN A 190 3.84 11.37 -8.99
CA ASN A 190 2.63 12.05 -8.54
C ASN A 190 2.91 13.55 -8.26
N PRO A 191 2.39 14.47 -9.08
CA PRO A 191 2.61 15.92 -8.90
C PRO A 191 1.85 16.50 -7.69
N PHE A 192 0.89 15.76 -7.12
CA PHE A 192 0.10 16.18 -5.95
C PHE A 192 0.72 15.73 -4.62
N TYR A 193 1.80 14.96 -4.69
CA TYR A 193 2.47 14.50 -3.47
C TYR A 193 2.91 15.66 -2.59
N THR A 194 2.56 15.57 -1.31
CA THR A 194 2.94 16.53 -0.28
C THR A 194 3.92 15.85 0.68
N PRO A 195 5.09 16.43 0.95
CA PRO A 195 6.03 15.86 1.90
C PRO A 195 5.38 15.59 3.28
N PRO A 196 5.76 14.51 3.99
CA PRO A 196 5.10 14.09 5.23
C PRO A 196 5.00 15.20 6.29
N GLU A 197 6.05 15.99 6.48
CA GLU A 197 6.06 17.05 7.48
C GLU A 197 4.98 18.11 7.22
N GLU A 198 4.84 18.52 5.96
CA GLU A 198 3.85 19.49 5.55
C GLU A 198 2.43 18.89 5.61
N PHE A 199 2.24 17.68 5.10
CA PHE A 199 0.94 17.01 5.11
C PHE A 199 0.44 16.79 6.55
N LEU A 200 1.28 16.29 7.43
CA LEU A 200 0.95 16.03 8.82
C LEU A 200 0.61 17.33 9.59
N HIS A 201 1.28 18.44 9.26
CA HIS A 201 0.91 19.73 9.80
C HIS A 201 -0.52 20.13 9.40
N GLN A 202 -0.87 20.00 8.12
CA GLN A 202 -2.21 20.32 7.61
C GLN A 202 -3.29 19.41 8.22
N VAL A 203 -3.02 18.11 8.42
CA VAL A 203 -3.95 17.19 9.09
C VAL A 203 -4.23 17.63 10.53
N ARG A 204 -3.19 18.02 11.29
CA ARG A 204 -3.34 18.53 12.66
C ARG A 204 -4.19 19.81 12.71
N GLU A 205 -3.96 20.73 11.80
CA GLU A 205 -4.78 21.96 11.70
C GLU A 205 -6.25 21.64 11.37
N ARG A 206 -6.50 20.70 10.45
CA ARG A 206 -7.85 20.23 10.09
C ARG A 206 -8.58 19.64 11.30
N ARG A 207 -7.91 18.79 12.09
CA ARG A 207 -8.44 18.24 13.34
C ARG A 207 -8.78 19.33 14.35
N ALA A 208 -7.87 20.28 14.58
CA ALA A 208 -8.08 21.37 15.53
C ALA A 208 -9.29 22.27 15.14
N ARG A 209 -9.52 22.53 13.85
CA ARG A 209 -10.68 23.28 13.36
C ARG A 209 -12.00 22.52 13.60
N ARG A 210 -12.03 21.21 13.34
CA ARG A 210 -13.21 20.36 13.58
C ARG A 210 -13.60 20.36 15.06
N THR A 211 -12.63 20.18 15.96
CA THR A 211 -12.87 20.19 17.41
C THR A 211 -13.44 21.52 17.89
N LYS A 212 -12.95 22.66 17.35
CA LYS A 212 -13.49 23.99 17.71
C LYS A 212 -14.90 24.20 17.19
N SER A 213 -15.22 23.70 15.99
CA SER A 213 -16.56 23.79 15.40
C SER A 213 -17.60 23.00 16.19
N THR A 214 -17.25 21.80 16.66
CA THR A 214 -18.16 20.98 17.50
C THR A 214 -18.37 21.59 18.89
N ALA A 215 -17.35 22.20 19.48
CA ALA A 215 -17.45 22.85 20.79
C ALA A 215 -18.26 24.19 20.77
N SER A 216 -18.40 24.82 19.58
CA SER A 216 -19.18 26.06 19.43
C SER A 216 -20.65 25.81 19.03
N ALA A 217 -21.01 24.57 18.71
CA ALA A 217 -22.37 24.16 18.29
C ALA A 217 -23.16 23.44 19.42
N GLY A 218 -22.57 23.19 20.58
CA GLY A 218 -23.18 22.63 21.78
C GLY A 218 -23.26 23.66 22.90
#